data_40e9763b65583d2f640d8db0275a4800
#
_entry.id   40e9763b65583d2f640d8db0275a4800
#
_cell.length_a   1.000
_cell.length_b   1.000
_cell.length_c   1.000
_cell.angle_alpha   90.00
_cell.angle_beta   90.00
_cell.angle_gamma   90.00
#
_symmetry.space_group_name_H-M   'P 1'
#
loop_
_entity.id
_entity.type
_entity.pdbx_description
1 polymer ?
#
loop_
_entity_poly.entity_id
_entity_poly.type
_entity_poly.pdbx_seq_one_letter_code
_entity_poly.pdbx_strand_id
1 'polypeptide(L)'
;MLIYHASDIIVDKPDIMHSRTFLDFGKGFYATVIREQAERYAQRFILRNRKGILNIYEYTPTGALNIKSFGAYDSEWLDFVAAYRMGESVYQQYDVICGGIANDRVFNTLDLYFSNQMTKEEALKRLIFEKPNQQLCFTNQRAIDCCISFIDSKEL
;
A
#
# COMPACT_ATOMS: atom_id res chain seq x y z
N MET A 1 11.87 6.85 -11.34
CA MET A 1 12.06 6.15 -10.03
C MET A 1 11.51 4.75 -10.12
N LEU A 2 12.30 3.76 -9.74
CA LEU A 2 11.83 2.37 -9.78
C LEU A 2 10.87 2.07 -8.64
N ILE A 3 9.79 1.36 -8.98
CA ILE A 3 8.84 0.81 -8.01
C ILE A 3 8.60 -0.67 -8.31
N TYR A 4 8.21 -1.41 -7.29
CA TYR A 4 8.13 -2.86 -7.31
C TYR A 4 6.77 -3.34 -6.83
N HIS A 5 6.22 -4.33 -7.53
CA HIS A 5 4.98 -5.01 -7.16
C HIS A 5 5.19 -6.52 -7.19
N ALA A 6 4.86 -7.20 -6.11
CA ALA A 6 4.94 -8.65 -6.04
C ALA A 6 3.57 -9.27 -6.30
N SER A 7 3.56 -10.30 -7.14
CA SER A 7 2.38 -11.09 -7.47
C SER A 7 2.74 -12.52 -7.83
N ASP A 8 1.80 -13.33 -8.22
CA ASP A 8 2.02 -14.68 -8.73
C ASP A 8 2.00 -14.77 -10.26
N ILE A 9 1.80 -13.63 -10.91
CA ILE A 9 1.80 -13.46 -12.37
C ILE A 9 2.62 -12.26 -12.79
N ILE A 10 2.98 -12.20 -14.07
CA ILE A 10 3.53 -10.99 -14.67
C ILE A 10 2.39 -9.99 -14.86
N VAL A 11 2.58 -8.77 -14.35
CA VAL A 11 1.62 -7.66 -14.45
C VAL A 11 2.24 -6.56 -15.31
N ASP A 12 2.27 -6.78 -16.61
CA ASP A 12 2.79 -5.82 -17.59
C ASP A 12 1.86 -4.61 -17.82
N LYS A 13 0.57 -4.79 -17.50
CA LYS A 13 -0.48 -3.76 -17.59
C LYS A 13 -1.21 -3.69 -16.26
N PRO A 14 -0.67 -2.95 -15.28
CA PRO A 14 -1.31 -2.82 -13.98
C PRO A 14 -2.67 -2.12 -14.09
N ASP A 15 -3.64 -2.60 -13.33
CA ASP A 15 -4.98 -2.03 -13.27
C ASP A 15 -5.55 -2.06 -11.85
N ILE A 16 -6.62 -1.30 -11.64
CA ILE A 16 -7.32 -1.27 -10.36
C ILE A 16 -8.45 -2.30 -10.27
N MET A 17 -8.82 -2.96 -11.37
CA MET A 17 -9.94 -3.92 -11.40
C MET A 17 -9.61 -5.19 -10.63
N HIS A 18 -8.35 -5.61 -10.62
CA HIS A 18 -7.85 -6.80 -9.91
C HIS A 18 -7.38 -6.50 -8.50
N SER A 19 -7.54 -5.26 -8.00
CA SER A 19 -7.11 -4.89 -6.66
C SER A 19 -8.04 -5.45 -5.58
N ARG A 20 -7.45 -5.73 -4.41
CA ARG A 20 -8.22 -6.15 -3.23
C ARG A 20 -8.99 -4.96 -2.65
N THR A 21 -10.18 -5.22 -2.09
CA THR A 21 -11.07 -4.19 -1.57
C THR A 21 -10.80 -3.77 -0.12
N PHE A 22 -10.06 -4.57 0.67
CA PHE A 22 -9.85 -4.33 2.12
C PHE A 22 -8.39 -4.04 2.43
N LEU A 23 -7.86 -2.98 1.82
CA LEU A 23 -6.50 -2.51 2.07
C LEU A 23 -6.54 -1.15 2.78
N ASP A 24 -5.46 -0.79 3.49
CA ASP A 24 -5.44 0.37 4.39
C ASP A 24 -5.69 1.71 3.70
N PHE A 25 -5.27 1.85 2.44
CA PHE A 25 -5.51 3.04 1.63
C PHE A 25 -6.66 2.87 0.62
N GLY A 26 -7.44 1.81 0.78
CA GLY A 26 -8.57 1.52 -0.08
C GLY A 26 -8.19 0.72 -1.33
N LYS A 27 -9.14 0.68 -2.27
CA LYS A 27 -8.94 0.01 -3.55
C LYS A 27 -7.90 0.74 -4.39
N GLY A 28 -6.95 0.01 -4.95
CA GLY A 28 -5.93 0.58 -5.81
C GLY A 28 -4.85 -0.41 -6.21
N PHE A 29 -3.93 0.02 -7.05
CA PHE A 29 -2.72 -0.71 -7.37
C PHE A 29 -1.62 -0.33 -6.37
N TYR A 30 -1.06 -1.32 -5.68
CA TYR A 30 -0.06 -1.13 -4.63
C TYR A 30 1.33 -1.51 -5.12
N ALA A 31 2.30 -0.64 -4.89
CA ALA A 31 3.71 -0.88 -5.17
C ALA A 31 4.57 -0.32 -4.03
N THR A 32 5.85 -0.63 -4.03
CA THR A 32 6.82 -0.10 -3.06
C THR A 32 8.08 0.39 -3.77
N VAL A 33 8.74 1.38 -3.20
CA VAL A 33 10.08 1.82 -3.65
C VAL A 33 11.19 0.93 -3.08
N ILE A 34 10.88 0.07 -2.12
CA ILE A 34 11.84 -0.83 -1.47
C ILE A 34 11.75 -2.21 -2.09
N ARG A 35 12.74 -2.56 -2.91
CA ARG A 35 12.79 -3.85 -3.62
C ARG A 35 12.69 -5.05 -2.68
N GLU A 36 13.45 -5.05 -1.59
CA GLU A 36 13.49 -6.13 -0.62
C GLU A 36 12.14 -6.36 0.06
N GLN A 37 11.35 -5.30 0.19
CA GLN A 37 9.99 -5.40 0.71
C GLN A 37 9.07 -6.16 -0.26
N ALA A 38 9.15 -5.87 -1.54
CA ALA A 38 8.39 -6.60 -2.56
C ALA A 38 8.87 -8.06 -2.68
N GLU A 39 10.16 -8.31 -2.67
CA GLU A 39 10.72 -9.67 -2.71
C GLU A 39 10.27 -10.49 -1.49
N ARG A 40 10.28 -9.91 -0.30
CA ARG A 40 9.77 -10.56 0.92
C ARG A 40 8.28 -10.85 0.84
N TYR A 41 7.50 -9.96 0.25
CA TYR A 41 6.08 -10.19 0.04
C TYR A 41 5.83 -11.33 -0.96
N ALA A 42 6.65 -11.45 -1.99
CA ALA A 42 6.56 -12.52 -2.99
C ALA A 42 6.71 -13.92 -2.39
N GLN A 43 7.48 -14.06 -1.28
CA GLN A 43 7.62 -15.34 -0.57
C GLN A 43 6.28 -15.92 -0.12
N ARG A 44 5.28 -15.09 0.13
CA ARG A 44 3.93 -15.54 0.51
C ARG A 44 3.26 -16.35 -0.60
N PHE A 45 3.54 -16.05 -1.86
CA PHE A 45 3.06 -16.83 -3.00
C PHE A 45 3.80 -18.15 -3.13
N ILE A 46 5.13 -18.12 -2.99
CA ILE A 46 5.99 -19.32 -3.06
C ILE A 46 5.60 -20.33 -1.97
N LEU A 47 5.37 -19.88 -0.73
CA LEU A 47 4.93 -20.74 0.37
C LEU A 47 3.56 -21.36 0.15
N ARG A 48 2.77 -20.84 -0.79
CA ARG A 48 1.47 -21.39 -1.21
C ARG A 48 1.54 -22.17 -2.51
N ASN A 49 2.74 -22.61 -2.91
CA ASN A 49 3.02 -23.33 -4.15
C ASN A 49 2.60 -22.55 -5.42
N ARG A 50 2.72 -21.20 -5.37
CA ARG A 50 2.51 -20.32 -6.51
C ARG A 50 3.84 -19.70 -6.92
N LYS A 51 3.89 -19.09 -8.08
CA LYS A 51 5.07 -18.32 -8.50
C LYS A 51 5.20 -17.05 -7.66
N GLY A 52 6.42 -16.67 -7.34
CA GLY A 52 6.72 -15.36 -6.79
C GLY A 52 7.31 -14.49 -7.89
N ILE A 53 6.54 -13.53 -8.40
CA ILE A 53 6.97 -12.64 -9.46
C ILE A 53 7.18 -11.23 -8.90
N LEU A 54 8.37 -10.70 -9.11
CA LEU A 54 8.69 -9.30 -8.88
C LEU A 54 8.47 -8.53 -10.18
N ASN A 55 7.45 -7.69 -10.22
CA ASN A 55 7.19 -6.79 -11.34
C ASN A 55 7.87 -5.44 -11.06
N ILE A 56 8.54 -4.90 -12.07
CA ILE A 56 9.38 -3.69 -11.97
C ILE A 56 8.83 -2.63 -12.92
N TYR A 57 8.62 -1.43 -12.39
CA TYR A 57 8.09 -0.32 -13.16
C TYR A 57 8.93 0.94 -12.97
N GLU A 58 8.93 1.80 -13.99
CA GLU A 58 9.31 3.21 -13.84
C GLU A 58 8.09 4.01 -13.40
N TYR A 59 8.22 4.74 -12.31
CA TYR A 59 7.23 5.69 -11.83
C TYR A 59 7.74 7.12 -12.02
N THR A 60 7.00 7.91 -12.77
CA THR A 60 7.28 9.33 -13.04
C THR A 60 6.07 10.15 -12.62
N PRO A 61 6.05 10.70 -11.40
CA PRO A 61 4.94 11.53 -10.95
C PRO A 61 4.84 12.80 -11.79
N THR A 62 3.61 13.19 -12.12
CA THR A 62 3.32 14.45 -12.83
C THR A 62 2.69 15.45 -11.88
N GLY A 63 2.88 16.76 -12.14
CA GLY A 63 2.29 17.82 -11.34
C GLY A 63 0.75 17.91 -11.39
N ALA A 64 0.12 17.12 -12.27
CA ALA A 64 -1.34 17.02 -12.37
C ALA A 64 -1.96 16.04 -11.37
N LEU A 65 -1.15 15.29 -10.61
CA LEU A 65 -1.64 14.31 -9.64
C LEU A 65 -1.82 14.94 -8.25
N ASN A 66 -2.92 14.58 -7.61
CA ASN A 66 -3.15 14.87 -6.20
C ASN A 66 -2.56 13.73 -5.36
N ILE A 67 -1.44 14.00 -4.69
CA ILE A 67 -0.68 13.01 -3.93
C ILE A 67 -0.81 13.30 -2.43
N LYS A 68 -1.20 12.28 -1.65
CA LYS A 68 -1.19 12.32 -0.18
C LYS A 68 -0.03 11.47 0.34
N SER A 69 0.79 12.03 1.23
CA SER A 69 1.91 11.33 1.84
C SER A 69 1.81 11.32 3.36
N PHE A 70 2.07 10.15 3.94
CA PHE A 70 2.18 9.95 5.39
C PHE A 70 3.62 9.56 5.74
N GLY A 71 4.28 10.38 6.58
CA GLY A 71 5.67 10.13 7.00
C GLY A 71 5.80 9.15 8.17
N ALA A 72 4.71 8.90 8.89
CA ALA A 72 4.70 8.06 10.09
C ALA A 72 3.34 7.43 10.33
N TYR A 73 3.27 6.46 11.23
CA TYR A 73 2.02 5.96 11.81
C TYR A 73 1.56 6.90 12.93
N ASP A 74 1.14 8.09 12.56
CA ASP A 74 0.69 9.14 13.47
C ASP A 74 -0.84 9.25 13.54
N SER A 75 -1.33 10.27 14.23
CA SER A 75 -2.76 10.53 14.36
C SER A 75 -3.45 10.74 13.01
N GLU A 76 -2.81 11.45 12.09
CA GLU A 76 -3.37 11.71 10.75
C GLU A 76 -3.51 10.40 9.95
N TRP A 77 -2.48 9.55 9.98
CA TRP A 77 -2.52 8.23 9.33
C TRP A 77 -3.61 7.35 9.94
N LEU A 78 -3.70 7.31 11.28
CA LEU A 78 -4.69 6.51 11.99
C LEU A 78 -6.11 6.95 11.66
N ASP A 79 -6.37 8.25 11.64
CA ASP A 79 -7.68 8.79 11.30
C ASP A 79 -8.06 8.50 9.84
N PHE A 80 -7.10 8.56 8.92
CA PHE A 80 -7.31 8.23 7.51
C PHE A 80 -7.70 6.76 7.32
N VAL A 81 -6.97 5.85 7.93
CA VAL A 81 -7.25 4.40 7.86
C VAL A 81 -8.58 4.07 8.56
N ALA A 82 -8.86 4.73 9.70
CA ALA A 82 -10.12 4.56 10.42
C ALA A 82 -11.33 5.01 9.58
N ALA A 83 -11.25 6.18 8.95
CA ALA A 83 -12.30 6.69 8.07
C ALA A 83 -12.61 5.72 6.93
N TYR A 84 -11.59 5.17 6.28
CA TYR A 84 -11.76 4.17 5.24
C TYR A 84 -12.45 2.90 5.75
N ARG A 85 -12.04 2.39 6.91
CA ARG A 85 -12.66 1.19 7.51
C ARG A 85 -14.09 1.42 7.99
N MET A 86 -14.46 2.67 8.27
CA MET A 86 -15.85 3.07 8.58
C MET A 86 -16.69 3.28 7.32
N GLY A 87 -16.17 2.98 6.14
CA GLY A 87 -16.87 3.09 4.86
C GLY A 87 -16.78 4.45 4.18
N GLU A 88 -15.98 5.36 4.69
CA GLU A 88 -15.74 6.65 4.05
C GLU A 88 -14.76 6.49 2.88
N SER A 89 -15.07 7.14 1.75
CA SER A 89 -14.25 7.05 0.54
C SER A 89 -13.22 8.17 0.44
N VAL A 90 -12.55 8.52 1.54
CA VAL A 90 -11.58 9.63 1.59
C VAL A 90 -10.37 9.41 0.68
N TYR A 91 -10.01 8.16 0.40
CA TYR A 91 -8.91 7.83 -0.52
C TYR A 91 -9.19 8.26 -1.98
N GLN A 92 -10.46 8.39 -2.37
CA GLN A 92 -10.86 8.80 -3.72
C GLN A 92 -10.53 10.26 -4.02
N GLN A 93 -10.22 11.07 -3.01
CA GLN A 93 -9.79 12.46 -3.18
C GLN A 93 -8.36 12.57 -3.70
N TYR A 94 -7.58 11.50 -3.65
CA TYR A 94 -6.19 11.45 -4.03
C TYR A 94 -5.97 10.48 -5.18
N ASP A 95 -5.05 10.82 -6.07
CA ASP A 95 -4.63 9.95 -7.18
C ASP A 95 -3.61 8.91 -6.71
N VAL A 96 -2.71 9.32 -5.80
CA VAL A 96 -1.69 8.47 -5.21
C VAL A 96 -1.62 8.72 -3.71
N ILE A 97 -1.58 7.65 -2.93
CA ILE A 97 -1.39 7.71 -1.48
C ILE A 97 -0.07 7.00 -1.16
N CYS A 98 0.82 7.72 -0.48
CA CYS A 98 2.15 7.22 -0.09
C CYS A 98 2.23 7.10 1.43
N GLY A 99 2.76 5.99 1.92
CA GLY A 99 2.95 5.83 3.36
C GLY A 99 3.06 4.37 3.79
N GLY A 100 3.07 4.15 5.09
CA GLY A 100 3.04 2.80 5.65
C GLY A 100 1.66 2.17 5.55
N ILE A 101 1.63 0.90 5.21
CA ILE A 101 0.47 0.03 5.41
C ILE A 101 0.72 -0.86 6.64
N ALA A 102 -0.34 -1.36 7.25
CA ALA A 102 -0.22 -2.16 8.45
C ALA A 102 0.54 -3.47 8.19
N ASN A 103 1.65 -3.66 8.91
CA ASN A 103 2.25 -4.98 9.11
C ASN A 103 1.49 -5.71 10.23
N ASP A 104 1.90 -6.93 10.56
CA ASP A 104 1.20 -7.76 11.55
C ASP A 104 1.09 -7.09 12.94
N ARG A 105 2.12 -6.35 13.37
CA ARG A 105 2.13 -5.61 14.66
C ARG A 105 1.21 -4.40 14.62
N VAL A 106 1.31 -3.62 13.57
CA VAL A 106 0.45 -2.45 13.35
C VAL A 106 -1.00 -2.90 13.23
N PHE A 107 -1.25 -4.00 12.51
CA PHE A 107 -2.59 -4.57 12.37
C PHE A 107 -3.19 -4.98 13.72
N ASN A 108 -2.43 -5.62 14.61
CA ASN A 108 -2.89 -5.95 15.95
C ASN A 108 -3.30 -4.71 16.75
N THR A 109 -2.51 -3.64 16.68
CA THR A 109 -2.84 -2.37 17.33
C THR A 109 -4.12 -1.76 16.76
N LEU A 110 -4.28 -1.76 15.44
CA LEU A 110 -5.49 -1.27 14.77
C LEU A 110 -6.72 -2.07 15.18
N ASP A 111 -6.59 -3.40 15.23
CA ASP A 111 -7.70 -4.30 15.58
C ASP A 111 -8.21 -4.05 17.02
N LEU A 112 -7.29 -3.89 17.97
CA LEU A 112 -7.62 -3.52 19.33
C LEU A 112 -8.27 -2.13 19.44
N TYR A 113 -7.77 -1.17 18.68
CA TYR A 113 -8.33 0.18 18.65
C TYR A 113 -9.73 0.21 18.03
N PHE A 114 -9.93 -0.42 16.88
CA PHE A 114 -11.23 -0.44 16.20
C PHE A 114 -12.29 -1.28 16.93
N SER A 115 -11.88 -2.25 17.73
CA SER A 115 -12.78 -3.04 18.58
C SER A 115 -13.06 -2.40 19.96
N ASN A 116 -12.61 -1.17 20.17
CA ASN A 116 -12.74 -0.42 21.44
C ASN A 116 -12.04 -1.08 22.64
N GLN A 117 -11.06 -1.95 22.42
CA GLN A 117 -10.23 -2.55 23.47
C GLN A 117 -9.00 -1.71 23.80
N MET A 118 -8.77 -0.65 23.06
CA MET A 118 -7.64 0.25 23.21
C MET A 118 -8.08 1.67 22.85
N THR A 119 -7.62 2.66 23.64
CA THR A 119 -7.86 4.07 23.32
C THR A 119 -6.97 4.53 22.17
N LYS A 120 -7.34 5.65 21.54
CA LYS A 120 -6.52 6.28 20.49
C LYS A 120 -5.12 6.63 21.00
N GLU A 121 -5.02 7.15 22.23
CA GLU A 121 -3.73 7.51 22.86
C GLU A 121 -2.83 6.28 23.06
N GLU A 122 -3.39 5.17 23.53
CA GLU A 122 -2.66 3.91 23.67
C GLU A 122 -2.20 3.35 22.33
N ALA A 123 -3.06 3.40 21.32
CA ALA A 123 -2.72 2.98 19.97
C ALA A 123 -1.55 3.80 19.40
N LEU A 124 -1.59 5.12 19.52
CA LEU A 124 -0.52 6.00 19.06
C LEU A 124 0.81 5.77 19.81
N LYS A 125 0.77 5.48 21.10
CA LYS A 125 1.97 5.12 21.89
C LYS A 125 2.63 3.83 21.40
N ARG A 126 1.85 2.87 20.93
CA ARG A 126 2.39 1.63 20.32
C ARG A 126 2.94 1.89 18.93
N LEU A 127 2.23 2.65 18.11
CA LEU A 127 2.58 2.93 16.72
C LEU A 127 3.88 3.74 16.57
N ILE A 128 4.25 4.55 17.57
CA ILE A 128 5.47 5.35 17.54
C ILE A 128 6.75 4.49 17.45
N PHE A 129 6.71 3.25 17.92
CA PHE A 129 7.84 2.30 17.84
C PHE A 129 7.89 1.54 16.53
N GLU A 130 6.88 1.67 15.67
CA GLU A 130 6.80 0.98 14.41
C GLU A 130 7.39 1.83 13.28
N LYS A 131 8.28 1.24 12.48
CA LYS A 131 8.82 1.90 11.30
C LYS A 131 7.87 1.69 10.12
N PRO A 132 7.35 2.77 9.51
CA PRO A 132 6.52 2.62 8.33
C PRO A 132 7.26 1.96 7.18
N ASN A 133 6.62 0.99 6.52
CA ASN A 133 7.03 0.57 5.20
C ASN A 133 6.65 1.66 4.18
N GLN A 134 7.24 1.62 3.00
CA GLN A 134 6.99 2.63 1.98
C GLN A 134 6.15 2.04 0.85
N GLN A 135 4.86 2.25 0.94
CA GLN A 135 3.89 1.83 -0.06
C GLN A 135 3.37 3.02 -0.86
N LEU A 136 3.11 2.76 -2.13
CA LEU A 136 2.40 3.63 -3.05
C LEU A 136 1.10 2.95 -3.42
N CYS A 137 -0.02 3.63 -3.22
CA CYS A 137 -1.34 3.18 -3.67
C CYS A 137 -1.83 4.11 -4.77
N PHE A 138 -1.97 3.60 -5.97
CA PHE A 138 -2.57 4.31 -7.11
C PHE A 138 -4.07 4.02 -7.09
N THR A 139 -4.88 5.04 -6.83
CA THR A 139 -6.31 4.89 -6.51
C THR A 139 -7.20 4.85 -7.72
N ASN A 140 -6.69 5.24 -8.88
CA ASN A 140 -7.45 5.24 -10.14
C ASN A 140 -6.56 4.88 -11.33
N GLN A 141 -7.23 4.44 -12.42
CA GLN A 141 -6.53 3.98 -13.62
C GLN A 141 -5.77 5.11 -14.32
N ARG A 142 -6.28 6.34 -14.27
CA ARG A 142 -5.60 7.49 -14.86
C ARG A 142 -4.21 7.70 -14.24
N ALA A 143 -4.08 7.57 -12.93
CA ALA A 143 -2.80 7.72 -12.23
C ALA A 143 -1.81 6.61 -12.63
N ILE A 144 -2.31 5.39 -12.85
CA ILE A 144 -1.51 4.27 -13.35
C ILE A 144 -1.03 4.57 -14.78
N ASP A 145 -1.96 4.87 -15.67
CA ASP A 145 -1.68 5.00 -17.12
C ASP A 145 -0.74 6.17 -17.43
N CYS A 146 -0.82 7.27 -16.65
CA CYS A 146 0.01 8.45 -16.92
C CYS A 146 1.40 8.39 -16.26
N CYS A 147 1.60 7.56 -15.24
CA CYS A 147 2.77 7.68 -14.37
C CYS A 147 3.58 6.39 -14.21
N ILE A 148 3.03 5.25 -14.61
CA ILE A 148 3.69 3.94 -14.47
C ILE A 148 3.95 3.36 -15.85
N SER A 149 5.20 2.89 -16.06
CA SER A 149 5.59 2.13 -17.25
C SER A 149 6.25 0.82 -16.80
N PHE A 150 5.77 -0.30 -17.33
CA PHE A 150 6.37 -1.61 -17.07
C PHE A 150 7.77 -1.67 -17.68
N ILE A 151 8.74 -2.15 -16.91
CA ILE A 151 10.13 -2.32 -17.37
C ILE A 151 10.45 -3.79 -17.53
N ASP A 152 10.25 -4.59 -16.47
CA ASP A 152 10.71 -5.98 -16.42
C ASP A 152 9.96 -6.75 -15.35
N SER A 153 10.12 -8.07 -15.35
CA SER A 153 9.67 -8.96 -14.31
C SER A 153 10.71 -10.03 -14.01
N LYS A 154 10.76 -10.45 -12.75
CA LYS A 154 11.69 -11.49 -12.30
C LYS A 154 10.93 -12.54 -11.50
N GLU A 155 11.08 -13.81 -11.85
CA GLU A 155 10.66 -14.93 -11.02
C GLU A 155 11.71 -15.17 -9.92
N LEU A 156 11.27 -15.28 -8.66
CA LEU A 156 12.10 -15.44 -7.46
C LEU A 156 12.23 -16.88 -7.02
#